data_ba289f082300ca7c5bd22b05585eac41
#
_entry.id   ba289f082300ca7c5bd22b05585eac41
#
_cell.length_a   1.000
_cell.length_b   1.000
_cell.length_c   1.000
_cell.angle_alpha   90.00
_cell.angle_beta   90.00
_cell.angle_gamma   90.00
#
_symmetry.space_group_name_H-M   'P 1'
#
loop_
_entity.id
_entity.type
_entity.pdbx_description
1 polymer ?
#
loop_
_entity_poly.entity_id
_entity_poly.type
_entity_poly.pdbx_seq_one_letter_code
_entity_poly.pdbx_strand_id
1 'polypeptide(L)'
;SVYPNPFNPQTTIHFSLPEDSHVELCVFDVKGEQVITLANDPFEKGTHSLVWNASKLSSGIYFIILHAGNQYATQKCVLIK
;
A
#
# COMPACT_ATOMS: atom_id res chain seq x y z
N SER A 1 7.22 4.13 1.33
CA SER A 1 6.56 5.37 1.73
C SER A 1 5.30 5.64 0.92
N VAL A 2 4.46 6.50 1.41
CA VAL A 2 3.21 6.89 0.77
C VAL A 2 3.23 8.41 0.63
N TYR A 3 3.11 8.89 -0.61
CA TYR A 3 3.13 10.33 -0.84
C TYR A 3 2.20 10.68 -2.00
N PRO A 4 1.33 11.67 -1.85
CA PRO A 4 1.07 12.44 -0.62
C PRO A 4 0.36 11.62 0.45
N ASN A 5 0.52 12.06 1.70
CA ASN A 5 -0.16 11.47 2.85
C ASN A 5 -0.29 12.57 3.92
N PRO A 6 -1.48 13.15 4.18
CA PRO A 6 -2.80 12.73 3.65
C PRO A 6 -2.93 12.91 2.15
N PHE A 7 -3.90 12.22 1.54
CA PHE A 7 -4.07 12.24 0.09
C PHE A 7 -5.54 12.37 -0.32
N ASN A 8 -5.76 12.82 -1.58
CA ASN A 8 -7.08 13.06 -2.12
C ASN A 8 -7.04 13.02 -3.66
N PRO A 9 -7.63 12.03 -4.29
CA PRO A 9 -7.95 10.67 -3.83
C PRO A 9 -6.83 9.69 -4.17
N GLN A 10 -5.74 10.17 -4.79
CA GLN A 10 -4.63 9.34 -5.24
C GLN A 10 -3.39 9.55 -4.41
N THR A 11 -2.65 8.46 -4.24
CA THR A 11 -1.31 8.52 -3.65
C THR A 11 -0.42 7.52 -4.35
N THR A 12 0.88 7.67 -4.20
CA THR A 12 1.87 6.75 -4.73
C THR A 12 2.55 6.03 -3.57
N ILE A 13 2.63 4.73 -3.68
CA ILE A 13 3.28 3.89 -2.69
C ILE A 13 4.63 3.48 -3.24
N HIS A 14 5.69 3.79 -2.49
CA HIS A 14 7.07 3.45 -2.86
C HIS A 14 7.59 2.39 -1.93
N PHE A 15 8.25 1.38 -2.48
CA PHE A 15 8.89 0.35 -1.66
C PHE A 15 10.14 -0.18 -2.37
N SER A 16 11.04 -0.74 -1.58
CA SER A 16 12.29 -1.32 -2.08
C SER A 16 12.41 -2.76 -1.63
N LEU A 17 12.91 -3.60 -2.52
CA LEU A 17 13.14 -5.01 -2.23
C LEU A 17 14.64 -5.30 -2.28
N PRO A 18 15.18 -5.97 -1.24
CA PRO A 18 16.61 -6.35 -1.26
C PRO A 18 16.90 -7.52 -2.19
N GLU A 19 15.86 -8.28 -2.54
CA GLU A 19 15.99 -9.42 -3.45
C GLU A 19 14.67 -9.66 -4.17
N ASP A 20 14.69 -10.46 -5.23
CA ASP A 20 13.46 -10.83 -5.95
C ASP A 20 12.51 -11.51 -4.98
N SER A 21 11.26 -11.09 -4.96
CA SER A 21 10.28 -11.60 -4.00
C SER A 21 8.88 -11.57 -4.59
N HIS A 22 8.04 -12.47 -4.10
CA HIS A 22 6.60 -12.34 -4.31
C HIS A 22 6.10 -11.26 -3.35
N VAL A 23 5.36 -10.30 -3.86
CA VAL A 23 4.87 -9.16 -3.08
C VAL A 23 3.35 -9.17 -3.02
N GLU A 24 2.82 -9.10 -1.81
CA GLU A 24 1.42 -8.78 -1.58
C GLU A 24 1.34 -7.40 -0.94
N LEU A 25 0.57 -6.53 -1.55
CA LEU A 25 0.36 -5.17 -1.06
C LEU A 25 -1.13 -4.96 -0.89
N CYS A 26 -1.59 -4.87 0.35
CA CYS A 26 -3.00 -4.82 0.69
C CYS A 26 -3.32 -3.61 1.54
N VAL A 27 -4.55 -3.14 1.45
CA VAL A 27 -5.04 -2.00 2.24
C VAL A 27 -6.11 -2.50 3.18
N PHE A 28 -6.00 -2.07 4.44
CA PHE A 28 -6.95 -2.42 5.51
C PHE A 28 -7.53 -1.16 6.11
N ASP A 29 -8.78 -1.24 6.58
CA ASP A 29 -9.42 -0.14 7.30
C ASP A 29 -9.08 -0.22 8.80
N VAL A 30 -9.66 0.71 9.58
CA VAL A 30 -9.39 0.77 11.03
C VAL A 30 -9.97 -0.42 11.79
N LYS A 31 -10.90 -1.15 11.20
CA LYS A 31 -11.47 -2.34 11.82
C LYS A 31 -10.61 -3.57 11.54
N GLY A 32 -9.58 -3.44 10.73
CA GLY A 32 -8.75 -4.56 10.32
C GLY A 32 -9.31 -5.34 9.14
N GLU A 33 -10.33 -4.82 8.47
CA GLU A 33 -10.88 -5.47 7.28
C GLU A 33 -10.08 -5.09 6.06
N GLN A 34 -9.78 -6.07 5.22
CA GLN A 34 -9.09 -5.82 3.97
C GLN A 34 -10.06 -5.19 2.98
N VAL A 35 -9.69 -4.02 2.47
CA VAL A 35 -10.55 -3.30 1.53
C VAL A 35 -10.12 -3.44 0.08
N ILE A 36 -8.84 -3.67 -0.18
CA ILE A 36 -8.34 -3.87 -1.55
C ILE A 36 -6.97 -4.54 -1.53
N THR A 37 -6.69 -5.32 -2.58
CA THR A 37 -5.35 -5.81 -2.88
C THR A 37 -4.79 -4.97 -4.03
N LEU A 38 -3.66 -4.32 -3.80
CA LEU A 38 -3.03 -3.47 -4.79
C LEU A 38 -2.03 -4.22 -5.66
N ALA A 39 -1.39 -5.23 -5.11
CA ALA A 39 -0.46 -6.07 -5.83
C ALA A 39 -0.39 -7.45 -5.19
N ASN A 40 -0.21 -8.47 -6.02
CA ASN A 40 -0.02 -9.85 -5.59
C ASN A 40 0.70 -10.57 -6.72
N ASP A 41 2.00 -10.27 -6.87
CA ASP A 41 2.79 -10.69 -8.01
C ASP A 41 4.27 -10.81 -7.63
N PRO A 42 5.07 -11.53 -8.43
CA PRO A 42 6.52 -11.47 -8.28
C PRO A 42 7.07 -10.11 -8.73
N PHE A 43 8.00 -9.58 -7.96
CA PHE A 43 8.70 -8.33 -8.26
C PHE A 43 10.20 -8.58 -8.19
N GLU A 44 10.95 -7.90 -9.02
CA GLU A 44 12.41 -7.96 -8.99
C GLU A 44 12.94 -7.08 -7.86
N LYS A 45 14.16 -7.38 -7.40
CA LYS A 45 14.84 -6.53 -6.43
C LYS A 45 14.94 -5.11 -6.97
N GLY A 46 14.96 -4.13 -6.08
CA GLY A 46 15.07 -2.73 -6.44
C GLY A 46 13.90 -1.92 -5.93
N THR A 47 13.78 -0.70 -6.45
CA THR A 47 12.76 0.24 -6.04
C THR A 47 11.55 0.17 -6.96
N HIS A 48 10.36 0.16 -6.37
CA HIS A 48 9.09 0.09 -7.08
C HIS A 48 8.14 1.16 -6.61
N SER A 49 7.19 1.53 -7.47
CA SER A 49 6.13 2.44 -7.09
C SER A 49 4.80 1.99 -7.70
N LEU A 50 3.72 2.19 -6.95
CA LEU A 50 2.37 1.90 -7.38
C LEU A 50 1.48 3.08 -7.05
N VAL A 51 0.57 3.41 -7.97
CA VAL A 51 -0.44 4.45 -7.73
C VAL A 51 -1.69 3.77 -7.20
N TRP A 52 -2.20 4.31 -6.09
CA TRP A 52 -3.46 3.86 -5.51
C TRP A 52 -4.49 4.98 -5.62
N ASN A 53 -5.58 4.69 -6.31
CA ASN A 53 -6.72 5.59 -6.44
C ASN A 53 -7.83 5.09 -5.52
N ALA A 54 -8.08 5.86 -4.45
CA ALA A 54 -9.04 5.52 -3.41
C ALA A 54 -10.36 6.28 -3.56
N SER A 55 -10.70 6.70 -4.78
CA SER A 55 -11.89 7.54 -5.01
C SER A 55 -13.19 6.88 -4.57
N LYS A 56 -13.24 5.56 -4.50
CA LYS A 56 -14.45 4.82 -4.10
C LYS A 56 -14.53 4.55 -2.59
N LEU A 57 -13.49 4.91 -1.85
CA LEU A 57 -13.44 4.70 -0.41
C LEU A 57 -13.87 5.96 0.33
N SER A 58 -14.33 5.77 1.57
CA SER A 58 -14.67 6.88 2.46
C SER A 58 -13.43 7.53 3.03
N SER A 59 -13.50 8.81 3.34
CA SER A 59 -12.45 9.50 4.10
C SER A 59 -12.16 8.75 5.39
N GLY A 60 -10.91 8.65 5.75
CA GLY A 60 -10.53 7.98 6.97
C GLY A 60 -9.09 7.50 6.95
N ILE A 61 -8.79 6.69 7.96
CA ILE A 61 -7.47 6.12 8.16
C ILE A 61 -7.43 4.73 7.55
N TYR A 62 -6.37 4.44 6.81
CA TYR A 62 -6.13 3.14 6.21
C TYR A 62 -4.70 2.69 6.50
N PHE A 63 -4.50 1.40 6.47
CA PHE A 63 -3.18 0.80 6.67
C PHE A 63 -2.81 0.01 5.44
N ILE A 64 -1.63 0.31 4.90
CA ILE A 64 -1.08 -0.43 3.77
C ILE A 64 -0.08 -1.41 4.35
N ILE A 65 -0.26 -2.69 4.05
CA ILE A 65 0.62 -3.75 4.52
C ILE A 65 1.30 -4.38 3.33
N LEU A 66 2.62 -4.33 3.35
CA LEU A 66 3.48 -4.98 2.37
C LEU A 66 4.00 -6.27 2.97
N HIS A 67 3.79 -7.36 2.27
CA HIS A 67 4.35 -8.66 2.62
C HIS A 67 5.25 -9.11 1.47
N ALA A 68 6.53 -9.28 1.74
CA ALA A 68 7.52 -9.72 0.75
C ALA A 68 8.43 -10.76 1.38
N GLY A 69 8.37 -12.00 0.89
CA GLY A 69 9.11 -13.09 1.49
C GLY A 69 8.72 -13.28 2.95
N ASN A 70 9.67 -13.15 3.86
CA ASN A 70 9.44 -13.26 5.30
C ASN A 70 9.25 -11.92 6.00
N GLN A 71 9.15 -10.84 5.23
CA GLN A 71 9.12 -9.50 5.79
C GLN A 71 7.78 -8.83 5.62
N TYR A 72 7.41 -8.02 6.61
CA TYR A 72 6.20 -7.21 6.59
C TYR A 72 6.57 -5.77 6.88
N ALA A 73 5.88 -4.85 6.22
CA ALA A 73 5.97 -3.43 6.52
C ALA A 73 4.57 -2.85 6.52
N THR A 74 4.29 -1.97 7.45
CA THR A 74 2.98 -1.33 7.58
C THR A 74 3.14 0.18 7.52
N GLN A 75 2.27 0.82 6.76
CA GLN A 75 2.25 2.27 6.63
C GLN A 75 0.82 2.77 6.83
N LYS A 76 0.65 3.66 7.81
CA LYS A 76 -0.63 4.34 7.99
C LYS A 76 -0.77 5.45 6.95
N CYS A 77 -1.96 5.62 6.42
CA CYS A 77 -2.26 6.73 5.52
C CYS A 77 -3.65 7.29 5.82
N VAL A 78 -3.86 8.54 5.40
CA VAL A 78 -5.10 9.26 5.66
C VAL A 78 -5.68 9.73 4.34
N LEU A 79 -6.90 9.26 4.05
CA LEU A 79 -7.65 9.68 2.87
C LEU A 79 -8.57 10.83 3.26
N ILE A 80 -8.45 11.92 2.54
CA ILE A 80 -9.27 13.12 2.73
C ILE A 80 -10.05 13.36 1.45
N LYS A 81 -11.34 13.45 1.56
CA LYS A 81 -12.20 13.77 0.42
C LYS A 81 -12.82 15.13 0.54
#